data_14e5eb293820986697f39420bc67a788
#
_entry.id   14e5eb293820986697f39420bc67a788
#
_cell.length_a   1.000
_cell.length_b   1.000
_cell.length_c   1.000
_cell.angle_alpha   90.00
_cell.angle_beta   90.00
_cell.angle_gamma   90.00
#
_symmetry.space_group_name_H-M   'P 1'
#
loop_
_entity.id
_entity.type
_entity.pdbx_description
1 polymer ?
#
loop_
_entity_poly.entity_id
_entity_poly.type
_entity_poly.pdbx_seq_one_letter_code
_entity_poly.pdbx_strand_id
1 'polypeptide(L)'
;MEAFTMEIAGLVTRVQPMFVTTREYCRDYLSDIDADFFVEVTEEDLAYEQKMLDQEAVEEGLKFRKFSGPFLERASIQRKIAYELLNRDTVLLHGSTVGLDGNAYLFTAPCGTGKSTHTRLWREAFGCRAVTVNDDKTFLKITPSGVLAYGSPWSGKHGLQTNICLPLKGICFLSRGSGNVITPAKPEDWVEELRHQSLIPESPAGQTKALALLDALAQQTPLWQLKCTKDIAAALVASNTMANSALL
;
A
#
# COMPACT_ATOMS: atom_id res chain seq x y z
N MET A 1 3.92 -7.42 -27.58
CA MET A 1 2.60 -6.83 -27.31
C MET A 1 2.72 -5.33 -27.40
N GLU A 2 1.61 -4.60 -27.56
CA GLU A 2 1.63 -3.14 -27.63
C GLU A 2 1.93 -2.57 -26.24
N ALA A 3 2.87 -1.61 -26.17
CA ALA A 3 3.19 -0.89 -24.96
C ALA A 3 2.05 0.05 -24.59
N PHE A 4 1.86 0.30 -23.30
CA PHE A 4 0.89 1.25 -22.80
C PHE A 4 1.50 2.17 -21.75
N THR A 5 0.87 3.32 -21.53
CA THR A 5 1.30 4.28 -20.52
C THR A 5 0.29 4.34 -19.39
N MET A 6 0.77 4.42 -18.16
CA MET A 6 -0.05 4.57 -16.97
C MET A 6 0.59 5.53 -15.96
N GLU A 7 -0.24 6.13 -15.11
CA GLU A 7 0.21 7.04 -14.06
C GLU A 7 -0.05 6.46 -12.67
N ILE A 8 0.99 6.43 -11.83
CA ILE A 8 0.94 5.99 -10.43
C ILE A 8 1.63 7.02 -9.55
N ALA A 9 0.92 7.59 -8.60
CA ALA A 9 1.44 8.57 -7.63
C ALA A 9 2.20 9.75 -8.27
N GLY A 10 1.76 10.18 -9.46
CA GLY A 10 2.37 11.26 -10.22
C GLY A 10 3.61 10.85 -11.02
N LEU A 11 3.90 9.55 -11.16
CA LEU A 11 4.90 9.00 -12.10
C LEU A 11 4.19 8.42 -13.32
N VAL A 12 4.46 8.98 -14.49
CA VAL A 12 3.96 8.44 -15.75
C VAL A 12 4.94 7.41 -16.28
N THR A 13 4.49 6.16 -16.38
CA THR A 13 5.31 5.01 -16.74
C THR A 13 4.83 4.38 -18.03
N ARG A 14 5.73 4.18 -19.00
CA ARG A 14 5.48 3.36 -20.19
C ARG A 14 5.87 1.91 -19.90
N VAL A 15 4.94 1.01 -20.05
CA VAL A 15 5.11 -0.42 -19.78
C VAL A 15 5.13 -1.19 -21.09
N GLN A 16 6.16 -2.04 -21.30
CA GLN A 16 6.20 -3.04 -22.33
C GLN A 16 5.76 -4.38 -21.71
N PRO A 17 4.50 -4.82 -21.91
CA PRO A 17 4.00 -6.01 -21.25
C PRO A 17 4.42 -7.28 -21.99
N MET A 18 4.60 -8.38 -21.25
CA MET A 18 4.73 -9.76 -21.76
C MET A 18 3.36 -10.42 -21.97
N PHE A 19 2.35 -10.04 -21.17
CA PHE A 19 1.01 -10.65 -21.18
C PHE A 19 -0.06 -9.61 -21.51
N VAL A 20 -0.98 -9.98 -22.42
CA VAL A 20 -2.06 -9.09 -22.89
C VAL A 20 -3.01 -8.63 -21.77
N THR A 21 -3.17 -9.43 -20.71
CA THR A 21 -4.06 -9.11 -19.57
C THR A 21 -3.54 -7.99 -18.68
N THR A 22 -2.27 -7.62 -18.78
CA THR A 22 -1.65 -6.62 -17.89
C THR A 22 -2.17 -5.21 -18.17
N ARG A 23 -2.35 -4.86 -19.45
CA ARG A 23 -2.97 -3.55 -19.80
C ARG A 23 -4.39 -3.44 -19.26
N GLU A 24 -5.21 -4.47 -19.40
CA GLU A 24 -6.59 -4.48 -18.88
C GLU A 24 -6.61 -4.39 -17.33
N TYR A 25 -5.67 -5.07 -16.67
CA TYR A 25 -5.51 -4.96 -15.22
C TYR A 25 -5.20 -3.53 -14.75
N CYS A 26 -4.47 -2.76 -15.55
CA CYS A 26 -4.09 -1.37 -15.26
C CYS A 26 -5.07 -0.33 -15.83
N ARG A 27 -6.22 -0.73 -16.40
CA ARG A 27 -7.11 0.12 -17.19
C ARG A 27 -7.53 1.43 -16.51
N ASP A 28 -7.77 1.40 -15.20
CA ASP A 28 -8.21 2.58 -14.43
C ASP A 28 -7.07 3.59 -14.17
N TYR A 29 -5.84 3.24 -14.56
CA TYR A 29 -4.61 4.01 -14.37
C TYR A 29 -3.93 4.38 -15.70
N LEU A 30 -4.54 4.05 -16.84
CA LEU A 30 -4.00 4.41 -18.15
C LEU A 30 -3.90 5.92 -18.31
N SER A 31 -2.85 6.38 -19.01
CA SER A 31 -2.55 7.77 -19.24
C SER A 31 -2.12 7.98 -20.69
N ASP A 32 -2.47 9.14 -21.24
CA ASP A 32 -2.03 9.57 -22.57
C ASP A 32 -0.87 10.59 -22.50
N ILE A 33 -0.33 10.83 -21.29
CA ILE A 33 0.79 11.72 -21.04
C ILE A 33 2.11 11.03 -21.42
N ASP A 34 3.10 11.78 -21.88
CA ASP A 34 4.43 11.29 -22.17
C ASP A 34 5.08 10.69 -20.90
N ALA A 35 5.71 9.53 -21.07
CA ALA A 35 6.24 8.78 -19.94
C ALA A 35 7.56 9.37 -19.43
N ASP A 36 7.64 9.48 -18.11
CA ASP A 36 8.89 9.81 -17.37
C ASP A 36 9.82 8.60 -17.20
N PHE A 37 9.26 7.41 -17.22
CA PHE A 37 9.95 6.18 -16.88
C PHE A 37 9.49 5.03 -17.80
N PHE A 38 10.41 4.10 -18.07
CA PHE A 38 10.13 2.92 -18.90
C PHE A 38 10.32 1.64 -18.10
N VAL A 39 9.34 0.76 -18.18
CA VAL A 39 9.37 -0.58 -17.57
C VAL A 39 9.22 -1.64 -18.63
N GLU A 40 10.22 -2.50 -18.72
CA GLU A 40 10.18 -3.77 -19.43
C GLU A 40 10.34 -4.90 -18.42
N VAL A 41 9.61 -5.98 -18.61
CA VAL A 41 9.69 -7.19 -17.78
C VAL A 41 10.30 -8.32 -18.58
N THR A 42 11.25 -9.04 -17.99
CA THR A 42 11.95 -10.17 -18.59
C THR A 42 11.61 -11.49 -17.88
N GLU A 43 12.02 -12.63 -18.43
CA GLU A 43 11.88 -13.93 -17.79
C GLU A 43 12.66 -14.00 -16.46
N GLU A 44 13.81 -13.29 -16.36
CA GLU A 44 14.58 -13.18 -15.12
C GLU A 44 13.79 -12.43 -14.06
N ASP A 45 13.04 -11.39 -14.43
CA ASP A 45 12.15 -10.68 -13.50
C ASP A 45 11.06 -11.62 -12.97
N LEU A 46 10.43 -12.44 -13.81
CA LEU A 46 9.42 -13.40 -13.37
C LEU A 46 10.01 -14.44 -12.41
N ALA A 47 11.21 -14.94 -12.72
CA ALA A 47 11.91 -15.89 -11.85
C ALA A 47 12.28 -15.25 -10.49
N TYR A 48 12.71 -13.99 -10.51
CA TYR A 48 12.99 -13.21 -9.30
C TYR A 48 11.73 -13.06 -8.42
N GLU A 49 10.59 -12.65 -9.01
CA GLU A 49 9.35 -12.48 -8.25
C GLU A 49 8.87 -13.82 -7.64
N GLN A 50 8.97 -14.93 -8.39
CA GLN A 50 8.63 -16.25 -7.84
C GLN A 50 9.53 -16.61 -6.64
N LYS A 51 10.84 -16.35 -6.74
CA LYS A 51 11.79 -16.57 -5.66
C LYS A 51 11.46 -15.74 -4.41
N MET A 52 11.12 -14.45 -4.60
CA MET A 52 10.76 -13.57 -3.48
C MET A 52 9.49 -14.04 -2.76
N LEU A 53 8.47 -14.45 -3.51
CA LEU A 53 7.22 -15.01 -2.97
C LEU A 53 7.45 -16.35 -2.25
N ASP A 54 8.38 -17.17 -2.73
CA ASP A 54 8.76 -18.42 -2.07
C ASP A 54 9.49 -18.13 -0.75
N GLN A 55 10.34 -17.10 -0.68
CA GLN A 55 11.00 -16.67 0.56
C GLN A 55 9.99 -16.12 1.58
N GLU A 56 9.08 -15.25 1.14
CA GLU A 56 7.98 -14.75 1.99
C GLU A 56 7.13 -15.90 2.54
N ALA A 57 6.84 -16.91 1.72
CA ALA A 57 6.11 -18.09 2.16
C ALA A 57 6.85 -18.88 3.25
N VAL A 58 8.18 -18.98 3.18
CA VAL A 58 9.01 -19.61 4.24
C VAL A 58 8.93 -18.80 5.53
N GLU A 59 9.10 -17.49 5.46
CA GLU A 59 9.09 -16.60 6.63
C GLU A 59 7.71 -16.61 7.33
N GLU A 60 6.63 -16.66 6.55
CA GLU A 60 5.26 -16.71 7.08
C GLU A 60 4.76 -18.13 7.42
N GLY A 61 5.56 -19.18 7.18
CA GLY A 61 5.18 -20.57 7.42
C GLY A 61 4.07 -21.07 6.48
N LEU A 62 3.97 -20.49 5.29
CA LEU A 62 2.99 -20.82 4.25
C LEU A 62 3.50 -21.92 3.31
N LYS A 63 2.59 -22.55 2.57
CA LYS A 63 2.95 -23.51 1.53
C LYS A 63 3.45 -22.80 0.27
N PHE A 64 4.51 -23.34 -0.33
CA PHE A 64 4.95 -22.91 -1.67
C PHE A 64 3.81 -22.97 -2.68
N ARG A 65 3.75 -21.94 -3.52
CA ARG A 65 2.76 -21.84 -4.59
C ARG A 65 3.43 -21.35 -5.86
N LYS A 66 3.17 -22.03 -6.96
CA LYS A 66 3.55 -21.54 -8.29
C LYS A 66 2.53 -20.48 -8.74
N PHE A 67 3.02 -19.28 -9.02
CA PHE A 67 2.20 -18.18 -9.51
C PHE A 67 2.17 -18.16 -11.05
N SER A 68 1.11 -17.58 -11.61
CA SER A 68 1.01 -17.44 -13.08
C SER A 68 1.93 -16.35 -13.60
N GLY A 69 2.39 -16.47 -14.85
CA GLY A 69 3.23 -15.46 -15.51
C GLY A 69 2.61 -14.04 -15.44
N PRO A 70 1.31 -13.85 -15.76
CA PRO A 70 0.68 -12.54 -15.63
C PRO A 70 0.66 -11.97 -14.21
N PHE A 71 0.60 -12.80 -13.17
CA PHE A 71 0.71 -12.34 -11.79
C PHE A 71 2.13 -11.88 -11.48
N LEU A 72 3.15 -12.66 -11.85
CA LEU A 72 4.56 -12.34 -11.62
C LEU A 72 4.97 -11.08 -12.41
N GLU A 73 4.50 -10.92 -13.65
CA GLU A 73 4.72 -9.70 -14.43
C GLU A 73 4.19 -8.47 -13.69
N ARG A 74 2.94 -8.52 -13.20
CA ARG A 74 2.33 -7.40 -12.46
C ARG A 74 3.08 -7.09 -11.17
N ALA A 75 3.58 -8.10 -10.46
CA ALA A 75 4.44 -7.92 -9.28
C ALA A 75 5.76 -7.24 -9.65
N SER A 76 6.40 -7.64 -10.74
CA SER A 76 7.62 -7.03 -11.24
C SER A 76 7.42 -5.56 -11.64
N ILE A 77 6.34 -5.25 -12.36
CA ILE A 77 6.00 -3.86 -12.73
C ILE A 77 5.82 -3.02 -11.47
N GLN A 78 5.07 -3.54 -10.47
CA GLN A 78 4.89 -2.86 -9.18
C GLN A 78 6.22 -2.56 -8.51
N ARG A 79 7.10 -3.54 -8.39
CA ARG A 79 8.41 -3.40 -7.76
C ARG A 79 9.26 -2.35 -8.46
N LYS A 80 9.36 -2.41 -9.80
CA LYS A 80 10.16 -1.45 -10.59
C LYS A 80 9.64 -0.02 -10.44
N ILE A 81 8.32 0.17 -10.48
CA ILE A 81 7.69 1.48 -10.26
C ILE A 81 7.90 1.96 -8.81
N ALA A 82 7.73 1.08 -7.82
CA ALA A 82 7.93 1.45 -6.43
C ALA A 82 9.37 1.88 -6.13
N TYR A 83 10.35 1.23 -6.74
CA TYR A 83 11.76 1.60 -6.60
C TYR A 83 12.08 2.96 -7.25
N GLU A 84 11.51 3.26 -8.43
CA GLU A 84 11.65 4.57 -9.06
C GLU A 84 10.95 5.66 -8.25
N LEU A 85 9.80 5.37 -7.67
CA LEU A 85 9.03 6.30 -6.86
C LEU A 85 9.74 6.72 -5.55
N LEU A 86 10.70 5.94 -5.05
CA LEU A 86 11.57 6.40 -3.94
C LEU A 86 12.31 7.70 -4.29
N ASN A 87 12.72 7.88 -5.56
CA ASN A 87 13.36 9.10 -6.03
C ASN A 87 12.39 10.30 -6.10
N ARG A 88 11.11 10.05 -5.91
CA ARG A 88 10.02 11.05 -5.89
C ARG A 88 9.32 11.10 -4.53
N ASP A 89 10.10 10.79 -3.47
CA ASP A 89 9.66 10.82 -2.06
C ASP A 89 8.38 10.00 -1.79
N THR A 90 8.26 8.85 -2.47
CA THR A 90 7.09 7.99 -2.36
C THR A 90 7.51 6.57 -1.97
N VAL A 91 6.87 6.02 -0.94
CA VAL A 91 7.06 4.63 -0.49
C VAL A 91 5.82 3.79 -0.77
N LEU A 92 6.01 2.48 -0.96
CA LEU A 92 4.93 1.51 -1.03
C LEU A 92 4.78 0.82 0.32
N LEU A 93 3.60 0.88 0.91
CA LEU A 93 3.28 0.22 2.18
C LEU A 93 2.20 -0.84 2.00
N HIS A 94 2.46 -2.05 2.51
CA HIS A 94 1.48 -3.13 2.58
C HIS A 94 0.46 -2.82 3.69
N GLY A 95 -0.71 -2.42 3.28
CA GLY A 95 -1.79 -2.04 4.17
C GLY A 95 -3.09 -1.82 3.41
N SER A 96 -4.20 -1.88 4.13
CA SER A 96 -5.51 -1.57 3.57
C SER A 96 -5.88 -0.12 3.91
N THR A 97 -6.14 0.68 2.89
CA THR A 97 -6.41 2.12 3.02
C THR A 97 -7.84 2.44 2.64
N VAL A 98 -8.55 3.08 3.55
CA VAL A 98 -9.90 3.60 3.34
C VAL A 98 -9.89 5.13 3.36
N GLY A 99 -10.59 5.72 2.41
CA GLY A 99 -10.94 7.15 2.43
C GLY A 99 -12.24 7.38 3.17
N LEU A 100 -12.32 8.41 3.99
CA LEU A 100 -13.53 8.89 4.64
C LEU A 100 -13.55 10.42 4.62
N ASP A 101 -14.60 11.00 4.05
CA ASP A 101 -14.80 12.45 3.96
C ASP A 101 -13.57 13.20 3.41
N GLY A 102 -12.95 12.66 2.34
CA GLY A 102 -11.80 13.27 1.67
C GLY A 102 -10.45 13.04 2.35
N ASN A 103 -10.35 12.23 3.39
CA ASN A 103 -9.10 11.89 4.08
C ASN A 103 -8.86 10.38 4.03
N ALA A 104 -7.60 9.95 3.97
CA ALA A 104 -7.19 8.55 3.97
C ALA A 104 -6.74 8.08 5.37
N TYR A 105 -7.05 6.83 5.68
CA TYR A 105 -6.66 6.11 6.89
C TYR A 105 -6.10 4.75 6.50
N LEU A 106 -4.85 4.49 6.84
CA LEU A 106 -4.16 3.26 6.48
C LEU A 106 -4.11 2.30 7.68
N PHE A 107 -4.46 1.06 7.45
CA PHE A 107 -4.42 -0.03 8.43
C PHE A 107 -3.41 -1.07 8.00
N THR A 108 -2.40 -1.31 8.83
CA THR A 108 -1.34 -2.28 8.58
C THR A 108 -1.23 -3.29 9.72
N ALA A 109 -0.71 -4.47 9.42
CA ALA A 109 -0.48 -5.58 10.35
C ALA A 109 0.11 -6.76 9.59
N PRO A 110 0.67 -7.77 10.25
CA PRO A 110 1.02 -9.05 9.63
C PRO A 110 -0.13 -9.67 8.83
N CYS A 111 0.22 -10.53 7.86
CA CYS A 111 -0.76 -11.22 7.02
C CYS A 111 -1.83 -11.94 7.87
N GLY A 112 -3.08 -11.94 7.40
CA GLY A 112 -4.18 -12.61 8.09
C GLY A 112 -4.71 -11.95 9.37
N THR A 113 -4.13 -10.84 9.85
CA THR A 113 -4.60 -10.14 11.07
C THR A 113 -5.99 -9.55 10.92
N GLY A 114 -6.36 -9.06 9.71
CA GLY A 114 -7.70 -8.55 9.43
C GLY A 114 -7.77 -7.15 8.83
N LYS A 115 -6.70 -6.67 8.18
CA LYS A 115 -6.65 -5.35 7.49
C LYS A 115 -7.87 -5.08 6.63
N SER A 116 -8.10 -5.91 5.61
CA SER A 116 -9.25 -5.77 4.68
C SER A 116 -10.62 -5.98 5.36
N THR A 117 -10.66 -6.77 6.46
CA THR A 117 -11.88 -6.88 7.27
C THR A 117 -12.18 -5.54 7.95
N HIS A 118 -11.17 -4.88 8.52
CA HIS A 118 -11.35 -3.62 9.21
C HIS A 118 -11.80 -2.50 8.25
N THR A 119 -11.19 -2.38 7.08
CA THR A 119 -11.62 -1.39 6.07
C THR A 119 -13.00 -1.70 5.49
N ARG A 120 -13.41 -2.98 5.42
CA ARG A 120 -14.79 -3.36 5.10
C ARG A 120 -15.77 -2.83 6.16
N LEU A 121 -15.43 -2.94 7.46
CA LEU A 121 -16.26 -2.38 8.55
C LEU A 121 -16.43 -0.86 8.43
N TRP A 122 -15.40 -0.14 7.97
CA TRP A 122 -15.54 1.30 7.68
C TRP A 122 -16.57 1.56 6.58
N ARG A 123 -16.53 0.80 5.48
CA ARG A 123 -17.52 0.94 4.41
C ARG A 123 -18.93 0.59 4.86
N GLU A 124 -19.07 -0.40 5.72
CA GLU A 124 -20.36 -0.76 6.35
C GLU A 124 -20.85 0.34 7.30
N ALA A 125 -19.97 0.94 8.09
CA ALA A 125 -20.32 1.99 9.05
C ALA A 125 -20.69 3.31 8.39
N PHE A 126 -19.99 3.70 7.30
CA PHE A 126 -20.07 5.04 6.72
C PHE A 126 -20.70 5.08 5.33
N GLY A 127 -21.02 3.93 4.74
CA GLY A 127 -21.69 3.84 3.44
C GLY A 127 -20.95 4.57 2.34
N CYS A 128 -21.65 5.40 1.57
CA CYS A 128 -21.09 6.14 0.44
C CYS A 128 -20.05 7.21 0.81
N ARG A 129 -19.89 7.55 2.08
CA ARG A 129 -18.84 8.46 2.56
C ARG A 129 -17.48 7.77 2.60
N ALA A 130 -17.45 6.43 2.67
CA ALA A 130 -16.21 5.66 2.71
C ALA A 130 -15.89 5.03 1.36
N VAL A 131 -14.67 5.22 0.88
CA VAL A 131 -14.16 4.65 -0.37
C VAL A 131 -12.90 3.83 -0.09
N THR A 132 -12.71 2.71 -0.79
CA THR A 132 -11.44 1.97 -0.72
C THR A 132 -10.42 2.67 -1.59
N VAL A 133 -9.36 3.23 -1.00
CA VAL A 133 -8.21 3.75 -1.75
C VAL A 133 -7.42 2.58 -2.34
N ASN A 134 -7.01 1.64 -1.48
CA ASN A 134 -6.41 0.37 -1.87
C ASN A 134 -6.50 -0.63 -0.71
N ASP A 135 -6.79 -1.90 -0.98
CA ASP A 135 -6.95 -2.91 0.08
C ASP A 135 -5.69 -3.76 0.35
N ASP A 136 -4.54 -3.44 -0.30
CA ASP A 136 -3.29 -4.20 -0.14
C ASP A 136 -2.02 -3.37 -0.28
N LYS A 137 -1.83 -2.60 -1.36
CA LYS A 137 -0.58 -1.93 -1.73
C LYS A 137 -0.82 -0.44 -2.00
N THR A 138 -0.61 0.39 -0.97
CA THR A 138 -0.84 1.84 -1.02
C THR A 138 0.47 2.58 -1.22
N PHE A 139 0.54 3.48 -2.19
CA PHE A 139 1.65 4.41 -2.34
C PHE A 139 1.44 5.64 -1.47
N LEU A 140 2.45 5.98 -0.68
CA LEU A 140 2.46 7.12 0.22
C LEU A 140 3.53 8.11 -0.19
N LYS A 141 3.12 9.29 -0.65
CA LYS A 141 4.02 10.37 -1.08
C LYS A 141 4.20 11.38 0.04
N ILE A 142 5.43 11.55 0.46
CA ILE A 142 5.82 12.54 1.48
C ILE A 142 5.97 13.90 0.79
N THR A 143 5.27 14.91 1.28
CA THR A 143 5.34 16.28 0.75
C THR A 143 5.59 17.27 1.88
N PRO A 144 6.00 18.51 1.59
CA PRO A 144 6.15 19.54 2.63
C PRO A 144 4.86 19.87 3.39
N SER A 145 3.69 19.58 2.79
CA SER A 145 2.36 19.86 3.37
C SER A 145 1.72 18.64 4.06
N GLY A 146 2.42 17.50 4.13
CA GLY A 146 1.94 16.25 4.70
C GLY A 146 2.03 15.09 3.72
N VAL A 147 1.46 13.96 4.10
CA VAL A 147 1.53 12.72 3.33
C VAL A 147 0.26 12.52 2.50
N LEU A 148 0.42 12.10 1.25
CA LEU A 148 -0.66 11.76 0.33
C LEU A 148 -0.70 10.25 0.09
N ALA A 149 -1.89 9.65 0.20
CA ALA A 149 -2.13 8.25 -0.10
C ALA A 149 -2.76 8.09 -1.48
N TYR A 150 -2.15 7.25 -2.31
CA TYR A 150 -2.59 6.98 -3.68
C TYR A 150 -3.10 5.56 -3.82
N GLY A 151 -4.21 5.41 -4.53
CA GLY A 151 -4.64 4.12 -5.05
C GLY A 151 -3.68 3.59 -6.11
N SER A 152 -3.71 2.28 -6.32
CA SER A 152 -2.89 1.60 -7.32
C SER A 152 -3.64 0.39 -7.86
N PRO A 153 -3.30 -0.13 -9.06
CA PRO A 153 -3.95 -1.33 -9.59
C PRO A 153 -3.67 -2.58 -8.75
N TRP A 154 -2.57 -2.59 -7.99
CA TRP A 154 -2.15 -3.73 -7.15
C TRP A 154 -2.96 -3.78 -5.86
N SER A 155 -4.16 -4.30 -5.97
CA SER A 155 -5.08 -4.54 -4.86
C SER A 155 -5.03 -6.00 -4.41
N GLY A 156 -5.54 -6.26 -3.21
CA GLY A 156 -5.63 -7.60 -2.66
C GLY A 156 -6.65 -8.50 -3.39
N LYS A 157 -6.91 -9.65 -2.79
CA LYS A 157 -7.77 -10.69 -3.39
C LYS A 157 -9.20 -10.25 -3.75
N HIS A 158 -9.66 -9.13 -3.20
CA HIS A 158 -11.01 -8.61 -3.46
C HIS A 158 -11.06 -7.60 -4.62
N GLY A 159 -9.91 -7.21 -5.17
CA GLY A 159 -9.82 -6.26 -6.28
C GLY A 159 -10.37 -4.87 -5.93
N LEU A 160 -10.23 -4.46 -4.66
CA LEU A 160 -10.80 -3.21 -4.17
C LEU A 160 -9.72 -2.11 -4.19
N GLN A 161 -9.85 -1.22 -5.16
CA GLN A 161 -9.01 -0.02 -5.28
C GLN A 161 -9.79 1.07 -6.02
N THR A 162 -9.35 2.29 -5.87
CA THR A 162 -9.87 3.43 -6.63
C THR A 162 -8.69 4.31 -7.03
N ASN A 163 -8.65 4.77 -8.28
CA ASN A 163 -7.61 5.71 -8.73
C ASN A 163 -7.89 7.11 -8.16
N ILE A 164 -7.53 7.31 -6.90
CA ILE A 164 -7.67 8.57 -6.18
C ILE A 164 -6.43 8.88 -5.36
N CYS A 165 -6.27 10.16 -5.02
CA CYS A 165 -5.25 10.68 -4.11
C CYS A 165 -5.94 11.41 -2.96
N LEU A 166 -5.62 11.04 -1.72
CA LEU A 166 -6.18 11.66 -0.52
C LEU A 166 -5.09 11.98 0.50
N PRO A 167 -5.23 13.08 1.29
CA PRO A 167 -4.33 13.34 2.41
C PRO A 167 -4.45 12.23 3.47
N LEU A 168 -3.30 11.68 3.88
CA LEU A 168 -3.22 10.65 4.91
C LEU A 168 -3.34 11.28 6.30
N LYS A 169 -4.33 10.86 7.08
CA LYS A 169 -4.59 11.34 8.44
C LYS A 169 -3.98 10.46 9.52
N GLY A 170 -3.63 9.24 9.20
CA GLY A 170 -2.99 8.35 10.17
C GLY A 170 -2.74 6.95 9.64
N ILE A 171 -1.76 6.30 10.27
CA ILE A 171 -1.45 4.88 10.09
C ILE A 171 -1.81 4.15 11.39
N CYS A 172 -2.54 3.07 11.29
CA CYS A 172 -3.00 2.29 12.43
C CYS A 172 -2.53 0.84 12.34
N PHE A 173 -1.80 0.39 13.35
CA PHE A 173 -1.34 -0.99 13.51
C PHE A 173 -2.44 -1.82 14.18
N LEU A 174 -2.93 -2.84 13.49
CA LEU A 174 -4.01 -3.68 13.97
C LEU A 174 -3.51 -4.88 14.76
N SER A 175 -4.21 -5.19 15.83
CA SER A 175 -4.08 -6.46 16.55
C SER A 175 -5.46 -6.99 16.95
N ARG A 176 -5.56 -8.32 17.13
CA ARG A 176 -6.80 -8.96 17.56
C ARG A 176 -7.01 -8.75 19.06
N GLY A 177 -8.26 -8.49 19.45
CA GLY A 177 -8.65 -8.31 20.84
C GLY A 177 -10.08 -8.74 21.13
N SER A 178 -10.42 -8.76 22.41
CA SER A 178 -11.80 -9.01 22.90
C SER A 178 -12.63 -7.72 23.04
N GLY A 179 -12.01 -6.57 22.79
CA GLY A 179 -12.64 -5.24 22.79
C GLY A 179 -11.95 -4.32 21.80
N ASN A 180 -12.46 -3.09 21.67
CA ASN A 180 -11.97 -2.10 20.71
C ASN A 180 -11.28 -0.96 21.48
N VAL A 181 -9.95 -0.96 21.48
CA VAL A 181 -9.13 0.06 22.16
C VAL A 181 -8.10 0.59 21.17
N ILE A 182 -8.12 1.90 20.93
CA ILE A 182 -7.13 2.62 20.12
C ILE A 182 -6.31 3.54 21.02
N THR A 183 -4.99 3.51 20.84
CA THR A 183 -4.06 4.39 21.56
C THR A 183 -3.03 4.97 20.60
N PRO A 184 -2.47 6.16 20.89
CA PRO A 184 -1.32 6.65 20.13
C PRO A 184 -0.16 5.64 20.17
N ALA A 185 0.56 5.55 19.08
CA ALA A 185 1.77 4.76 18.95
C ALA A 185 2.96 5.71 18.71
N LYS A 186 4.09 5.42 19.37
CA LYS A 186 5.30 6.23 19.16
C LYS A 186 6.07 5.71 17.95
N PRO A 187 6.65 6.61 17.13
CA PRO A 187 7.42 6.21 15.95
C PRO A 187 8.50 5.15 16.25
N GLU A 188 9.24 5.32 17.35
CA GLU A 188 10.31 4.40 17.76
C GLU A 188 9.84 2.97 18.03
N ASP A 189 8.58 2.79 18.42
CA ASP A 189 8.01 1.46 18.72
C ASP A 189 7.57 0.71 17.44
N TRP A 190 7.40 1.43 16.32
CA TRP A 190 6.75 0.89 15.12
C TRP A 190 7.56 1.05 13.83
N VAL A 191 8.76 1.62 13.88
CA VAL A 191 9.61 1.80 12.70
C VAL A 191 9.98 0.47 12.04
N GLU A 192 10.24 -0.57 12.84
CA GLU A 192 10.51 -1.91 12.30
C GLU A 192 9.26 -2.53 11.63
N GLU A 193 8.08 -2.36 12.20
CA GLU A 193 6.84 -2.82 11.56
C GLU A 193 6.59 -2.10 10.24
N LEU A 194 6.78 -0.77 10.17
CA LEU A 194 6.69 0.00 8.93
C LEU A 194 7.70 -0.52 7.89
N ARG A 195 8.92 -0.83 8.32
CA ARG A 195 9.97 -1.40 7.47
C ARG A 195 9.54 -2.76 6.91
N HIS A 196 9.05 -3.67 7.74
CA HIS A 196 8.56 -5.00 7.32
C HIS A 196 7.38 -4.92 6.36
N GLN A 197 6.54 -3.90 6.48
CA GLN A 197 5.38 -3.71 5.61
C GLN A 197 5.72 -2.89 4.35
N SER A 198 6.97 -2.46 4.18
CA SER A 198 7.40 -1.62 3.04
C SER A 198 8.21 -2.41 2.03
N LEU A 199 8.07 -2.03 0.76
CA LEU A 199 8.91 -2.57 -0.30
C LEU A 199 10.22 -1.80 -0.35
N ILE A 200 11.30 -2.44 0.12
CA ILE A 200 12.65 -1.84 0.23
C ILE A 200 13.58 -2.49 -0.78
N PRO A 201 14.33 -1.71 -1.60
CA PRO A 201 15.33 -2.25 -2.51
C PRO A 201 16.46 -2.98 -1.80
N GLU A 202 17.07 -3.98 -2.46
CA GLU A 202 18.23 -4.69 -1.92
C GLU A 202 19.52 -3.83 -1.96
N SER A 203 19.60 -2.82 -2.83
CA SER A 203 20.76 -1.96 -2.97
C SER A 203 20.97 -1.07 -1.73
N PRO A 204 22.23 -0.86 -1.25
CA PRO A 204 22.49 -0.03 -0.08
C PRO A 204 21.93 1.41 -0.21
N ALA A 205 22.05 2.00 -1.40
CA ALA A 205 21.51 3.35 -1.66
C ALA A 205 19.98 3.37 -1.59
N GLY A 206 19.31 2.36 -2.17
CA GLY A 206 17.86 2.21 -2.11
C GLY A 206 17.35 1.98 -0.69
N GLN A 207 18.04 1.15 0.10
CA GLN A 207 17.75 0.94 1.51
C GLN A 207 17.83 2.24 2.30
N THR A 208 18.95 2.98 2.15
CA THR A 208 19.15 4.26 2.84
C THR A 208 18.03 5.26 2.51
N LYS A 209 17.67 5.38 1.22
CA LYS A 209 16.60 6.27 0.79
C LYS A 209 15.25 5.84 1.35
N ALA A 210 14.90 4.55 1.25
CA ALA A 210 13.63 4.02 1.76
C ALA A 210 13.49 4.24 3.28
N LEU A 211 14.54 3.95 4.07
CA LEU A 211 14.52 4.15 5.52
C LEU A 211 14.35 5.62 5.88
N ALA A 212 15.05 6.53 5.20
CA ALA A 212 14.87 7.97 5.42
C ALA A 212 13.44 8.44 5.13
N LEU A 213 12.79 7.88 4.09
CA LEU A 213 11.40 8.19 3.79
C LEU A 213 10.42 7.60 4.81
N LEU A 214 10.69 6.41 5.35
CA LEU A 214 9.88 5.83 6.42
C LEU A 214 9.98 6.63 7.72
N ASP A 215 11.17 7.14 8.05
CA ASP A 215 11.35 8.06 9.18
C ASP A 215 10.55 9.36 8.98
N ALA A 216 10.63 9.95 7.79
CA ALA A 216 9.86 11.15 7.45
C ALA A 216 8.34 10.90 7.49
N LEU A 217 7.89 9.74 7.00
CA LEU A 217 6.50 9.30 7.08
C LEU A 217 6.02 9.22 8.53
N ALA A 218 6.80 8.58 9.41
CA ALA A 218 6.46 8.40 10.82
C ALA A 218 6.44 9.73 11.60
N GLN A 219 7.27 10.71 11.19
CA GLN A 219 7.29 12.05 11.79
C GLN A 219 6.13 12.93 11.31
N GLN A 220 5.64 12.74 10.09
CA GLN A 220 4.59 13.57 9.49
C GLN A 220 3.18 12.98 9.61
N THR A 221 3.06 11.74 10.10
CA THR A 221 1.77 11.04 10.15
C THR A 221 1.51 10.51 11.56
N PRO A 222 0.35 10.82 12.17
CA PRO A 222 -0.04 10.23 13.44
C PRO A 222 -0.06 8.69 13.35
N LEU A 223 0.61 8.04 14.28
CA LEU A 223 0.66 6.59 14.40
C LEU A 223 -0.26 6.12 15.54
N TRP A 224 -0.98 5.04 15.28
CA TRP A 224 -1.95 4.46 16.18
C TRP A 224 -1.77 2.95 16.30
N GLN A 225 -2.11 2.39 17.44
CA GLN A 225 -2.31 0.96 17.60
C GLN A 225 -3.78 0.70 17.98
N LEU A 226 -4.40 -0.25 17.30
CA LEU A 226 -5.78 -0.64 17.55
C LEU A 226 -5.86 -2.13 17.86
N LYS A 227 -6.23 -2.44 19.09
CA LYS A 227 -6.65 -3.78 19.47
C LYS A 227 -8.16 -3.87 19.29
N CYS A 228 -8.64 -4.78 18.41
CA CYS A 228 -10.05 -4.75 18.00
C CYS A 228 -10.67 -6.13 17.76
N THR A 229 -11.99 -6.13 17.80
CA THR A 229 -12.88 -7.21 17.38
C THR A 229 -13.18 -7.08 15.87
N LYS A 230 -14.06 -7.96 15.35
CA LYS A 230 -14.53 -7.93 13.95
C LYS A 230 -15.94 -7.31 13.81
N ASP A 231 -16.33 -6.47 14.73
CA ASP A 231 -17.62 -5.78 14.66
C ASP A 231 -17.47 -4.30 14.24
N ILE A 232 -18.58 -3.69 13.84
CA ILE A 232 -18.64 -2.33 13.31
C ILE A 232 -18.18 -1.28 14.32
N ALA A 233 -18.28 -1.56 15.61
CA ALA A 233 -17.82 -0.67 16.67
C ALA A 233 -16.28 -0.41 16.59
N ALA A 234 -15.51 -1.36 16.05
CA ALA A 234 -14.09 -1.18 15.81
C ALA A 234 -13.82 -0.02 14.83
N ALA A 235 -14.60 0.08 13.75
CA ALA A 235 -14.48 1.16 12.78
C ALA A 235 -14.89 2.51 13.38
N LEU A 236 -15.95 2.54 14.19
CA LEU A 236 -16.41 3.76 14.86
C LEU A 236 -15.38 4.29 15.86
N VAL A 237 -14.77 3.41 16.67
CA VAL A 237 -13.71 3.78 17.62
C VAL A 237 -12.50 4.33 16.88
N ALA A 238 -12.05 3.65 15.82
CA ALA A 238 -10.91 4.09 15.03
C ALA A 238 -11.16 5.45 14.37
N SER A 239 -12.29 5.62 13.68
CA SER A 239 -12.62 6.85 12.96
C SER A 239 -12.75 8.05 13.91
N ASN A 240 -13.47 7.89 15.02
CA ASN A 240 -13.65 8.98 15.99
C ASN A 240 -12.32 9.46 16.58
N THR A 241 -11.36 8.54 16.79
CA THR A 241 -10.06 8.91 17.34
C THR A 241 -9.14 9.50 16.28
N MET A 242 -8.99 8.82 15.15
CA MET A 242 -8.03 9.21 14.11
C MET A 242 -8.46 10.50 13.37
N ALA A 243 -9.78 10.74 13.19
CA ALA A 243 -10.25 11.94 12.50
C ALA A 243 -10.08 13.23 13.34
N ASN A 244 -10.10 13.12 14.66
CA ASN A 244 -10.01 14.25 15.58
C ASN A 244 -8.57 14.54 16.06
N SER A 245 -7.58 13.74 15.62
CA SER A 245 -6.19 13.98 16.00
C SER A 245 -5.55 15.07 15.15
N ALA A 246 -5.10 16.13 15.80
CA ALA A 246 -4.02 16.96 15.26
C ALA A 246 -2.69 16.20 15.43
N LEU A 247 -1.68 16.48 14.59
CA LEU A 247 -0.29 16.06 14.87
C LEU A 247 0.07 16.56 16.28
N LEU A 248 0.37 15.63 17.18
CA LEU A 248 0.81 15.93 18.54
C LEU A 248 2.24 16.43 18.54
#